data_920b24971b8b65a253ff3f62ad296ff3
#
_entry.id   920b24971b8b65a253ff3f62ad296ff3
#
_cell.length_a   1.000
_cell.length_b   1.000
_cell.length_c   1.000
_cell.angle_alpha   90.00
_cell.angle_beta   90.00
_cell.angle_gamma   90.00
#
_symmetry.space_group_name_H-M   'P 1'
#
loop_
_entity.id
_entity.type
_entity.pdbx_description
1 polymer ?
#
loop_
_entity_poly.entity_id
_entity_poly.type
_entity_poly.pdbx_seq_one_letter_code
_entity_poly.pdbx_strand_id
1 'polypeptide(L)' 'MKAQELRELSIPELKEKLSQLREELFNLRFQKSIHRLENPMRIKQVKRDIARVLTVLREKELNIR' A
#
# COMPACT_ATOMS: atom_id res chain seq x y z
N MET A 1 7.12 -5.21 2.86
CA MET A 1 7.46 -3.78 2.89
C MET A 1 7.71 -3.35 4.34
N LYS A 2 8.86 -2.76 4.60
CA LYS A 2 9.23 -2.37 5.96
C LYS A 2 8.98 -0.88 6.16
N ALA A 3 8.50 -0.51 7.36
CA ALA A 3 8.24 0.89 7.68
C ALA A 3 9.50 1.74 7.58
N GLN A 4 10.65 1.17 7.95
CA GLN A 4 11.93 1.88 7.89
C GLN A 4 12.26 2.30 6.46
N GLU A 5 12.03 1.42 5.50
CA GLU A 5 12.25 1.73 4.09
C GLU A 5 11.32 2.84 3.62
N LEU A 6 10.07 2.80 4.06
CA LEU A 6 9.10 3.81 3.69
C LEU A 6 9.45 5.19 4.24
N ARG A 7 10.05 5.24 5.43
CA ARG A 7 10.44 6.51 6.04
C ARG A 7 11.56 7.22 5.27
N GLU A 8 12.28 6.48 4.44
CA GLU A 8 13.32 7.06 3.61
C GLU A 8 12.79 7.72 2.35
N LEU A 9 11.51 7.50 2.02
CA LEU A 9 10.89 8.06 0.83
C LEU A 9 10.31 9.44 1.12
N SER A 10 10.31 10.29 0.10
CA SER A 10 9.68 11.59 0.20
C SER A 10 8.16 11.47 0.18
N ILE A 11 7.46 12.54 0.55
CA ILE A 11 6.00 12.54 0.53
C ILE A 11 5.46 12.25 -0.88
N PRO A 12 5.96 12.89 -1.97
CA PRO A 12 5.49 12.54 -3.30
C PRO A 12 5.72 11.08 -3.67
N GLU A 13 6.88 10.53 -3.27
CA GLU A 13 7.17 9.12 -3.54
C GLU A 13 6.22 8.20 -2.80
N LEU A 14 5.89 8.54 -1.56
CA LEU A 14 4.94 7.75 -0.79
C LEU A 14 3.54 7.79 -1.39
N LYS A 15 3.12 8.96 -1.88
CA LYS A 15 1.81 9.10 -2.52
C LYS A 15 1.73 8.28 -3.81
N GLU A 16 2.81 8.25 -4.57
CA GLU A 16 2.86 7.44 -5.78
C GLU A 16 2.79 5.95 -5.43
N LYS A 17 3.53 5.54 -4.40
CA LYS A 17 3.49 4.15 -3.95
C LYS A 17 2.10 3.77 -3.48
N LEU A 18 1.43 4.66 -2.77
CA LEU A 18 0.05 4.44 -2.33
C LEU A 18 -0.88 4.24 -3.51
N SER A 19 -0.74 5.07 -4.53
CA SER A 19 -1.55 4.97 -5.74
C SER A 19 -1.35 3.60 -6.42
N GLN A 20 -0.09 3.17 -6.54
CA GLN A 20 0.23 1.88 -7.13
C GLN A 20 -0.38 0.73 -6.34
N LEU A 21 -0.31 0.80 -5.01
CA LEU A 21 -0.88 -0.24 -4.15
C LEU A 21 -2.40 -0.30 -4.25
N ARG A 22 -3.05 0.85 -4.32
CA ARG A 22 -4.51 0.90 -4.48
C ARG A 22 -4.95 0.33 -5.82
N GLU A 23 -4.18 0.60 -6.86
CA GLU A 23 -4.45 0.03 -8.17
C GLU A 23 -4.28 -1.48 -8.16
N GLU A 24 -3.24 -1.97 -7.52
CA GLU A 24 -3.03 -3.40 -7.36
C GLU A 24 -4.18 -4.04 -6.59
N LEU A 25 -4.63 -3.40 -5.51
CA LEU A 25 -5.75 -3.92 -4.72
C LEU A 25 -7.02 -4.00 -5.55
N PHE A 26 -7.28 -2.97 -6.35
CA PHE A 26 -8.45 -2.97 -7.23
C PHE A 26 -8.40 -4.14 -8.20
N ASN A 27 -7.24 -4.36 -8.83
CA ASN A 27 -7.08 -5.46 -9.77
C ASN A 27 -7.25 -6.82 -9.10
N LEU A 28 -6.70 -6.97 -7.88
CA LEU A 28 -6.84 -8.22 -7.14
C LEU A 28 -8.29 -8.49 -6.77
N ARG A 29 -9.03 -7.47 -6.37
CA ARG A 29 -10.44 -7.61 -6.06
C ARG A 29 -11.25 -7.98 -7.29
N PHE A 30 -10.89 -7.41 -8.44
CA PHE A 30 -11.54 -7.75 -9.70
C PHE A 30 -11.29 -9.22 -10.04
N GLN A 31 -10.04 -9.68 -9.92
CA GLN A 31 -9.70 -11.07 -10.17
C GLN A 31 -10.48 -12.01 -9.25
N LYS A 32 -10.63 -11.62 -7.99
CA LYS A 32 -11.39 -12.41 -7.03
C LYS A 32 -12.86 -12.50 -7.44
N SER A 33 -13.43 -11.41 -7.92
CA SER A 33 -14.85 -11.38 -8.30
C SER A 33 -15.14 -12.27 -9.49
N ILE A 34 -14.17 -12.52 -10.35
CA ILE A 34 -14.32 -13.41 -11.51
C ILE A 34 -13.68 -14.76 -11.28
N HIS A 35 -13.35 -15.08 -10.03
CA HIS A 35 -12.79 -16.37 -9.62
C HIS A 35 -11.47 -16.74 -10.31
N ARG A 36 -10.64 -15.71 -10.60
CA ARG A 36 -9.34 -15.94 -11.22
C ARG A 36 -8.16 -15.60 -10.32
N LEU A 37 -8.43 -15.32 -9.05
CA LEU A 37 -7.37 -14.98 -8.11
C LEU A 37 -6.70 -16.26 -7.60
N GLU A 38 -5.41 -16.39 -7.89
CA GLU A 38 -4.63 -17.57 -7.51
C GLU A 38 -4.18 -17.51 -6.06
N ASN A 39 -3.93 -16.31 -5.53
CA ASN A 39 -3.39 -16.14 -4.18
C ASN A 39 -4.20 -15.11 -3.39
N PRO A 40 -5.22 -15.54 -2.65
CA PRO A 40 -6.05 -14.61 -1.89
C PRO A 40 -5.29 -13.89 -0.77
N MET A 41 -4.18 -14.45 -0.30
CA MET A 41 -3.36 -13.80 0.72
C MET A 41 -2.74 -12.51 0.22
N ARG A 42 -2.58 -12.36 -1.10
CA ARG A 42 -2.03 -11.14 -1.68
C ARG A 42 -2.89 -9.93 -1.36
N ILE A 43 -4.21 -10.10 -1.30
CA ILE A 43 -5.12 -9.01 -0.95
C ILE A 43 -4.82 -8.51 0.46
N LYS A 44 -4.64 -9.41 1.42
CA LYS A 44 -4.32 -9.03 2.79
C LYS A 44 -2.99 -8.32 2.88
N GLN A 45 -2.00 -8.81 2.15
CA GLN A 45 -0.67 -8.21 2.15
C GLN A 45 -0.70 -6.79 1.58
N VAL A 46 -1.40 -6.59 0.46
CA VAL A 46 -1.51 -5.27 -0.14
C VAL A 46 -2.24 -4.30 0.79
N LYS A 47 -3.29 -4.76 1.46
CA LYS A 47 -4.00 -3.93 2.43
C LYS A 47 -3.07 -3.48 3.57
N ARG A 48 -2.23 -4.39 4.07
CA ARG A 48 -1.26 -4.07 5.11
C ARG A 48 -0.24 -3.04 4.61
N ASP A 49 0.23 -3.22 3.39
CA ASP A 49 1.19 -2.28 2.80
C ASP A 49 0.58 -0.89 2.64
N ILE A 50 -0.68 -0.83 2.21
CA ILE A 50 -1.39 0.45 2.13
C ILE A 50 -1.46 1.12 3.50
N ALA A 51 -1.80 0.34 4.53
CA ALA A 51 -1.89 0.89 5.89
C ALA A 51 -0.53 1.43 6.36
N ARG A 52 0.55 0.72 6.06
CA ARG A 52 1.89 1.17 6.42
C ARG A 52 2.26 2.47 5.71
N VAL A 53 1.98 2.55 4.41
CA VAL A 53 2.28 3.76 3.66
C VAL A 53 1.49 4.93 4.20
N LEU A 54 0.21 4.73 4.50
CA LEU A 54 -0.63 5.79 5.07
C LEU A 54 -0.10 6.25 6.43
N THR A 55 0.34 5.31 7.27
CA THR A 55 0.89 5.65 8.58
C THR A 55 2.14 6.51 8.44
N VAL A 56 3.08 6.10 7.58
CA VAL A 56 4.32 6.86 7.38
C VAL A 56 4.04 8.22 6.74
N LEU A 57 3.11 8.27 5.78
CA LEU A 57 2.70 9.52 5.15
C LEU A 57 2.16 10.49 6.20
N ARG A 58 1.29 10.00 7.07
CA ARG A 58 0.72 10.82 8.14
C ARG A 58 1.80 11.33 9.08
N GLU A 59 2.74 10.48 9.46
CA GLU A 59 3.86 10.90 10.30
C GLU A 59 4.64 12.05 9.66
N LYS A 60 4.93 11.93 8.36
CA LYS A 60 5.70 12.96 7.67
C LYS A 60 4.92 14.25 7.51
N GLU A 61 3.63 14.16 7.20
CA GLU A 61 2.80 15.34 7.04
C GLU A 61 2.59 16.09 8.34
N LEU A 62 2.56 15.37 9.46
CA LEU A 62 2.44 15.96 10.80
C LEU A 62 3.80 16.29 11.41
N ASN A 63 4.88 15.99 10.70
CA ASN A 63 6.25 16.17 11.18
C ASN A 63 6.52 15.39 12.46
N ILE A 64 5.98 14.19 12.55
CA ILE A 64 6.17 13.26 13.67
C ILE A 64 7.03 12.10 13.20
N ARG A 65 7.93 11.60 14.07
CA ARG A 65 8.75 10.45 13.71
C ARG A 65 8.82 9.43 14.80
#